data_541e5eb0d285fc1a07b9749b47cc1588
#
_entry.id   541e5eb0d285fc1a07b9749b47cc1588
#
_cell.length_a   1.000
_cell.length_b   1.000
_cell.length_c   1.000
_cell.angle_alpha   90.00
_cell.angle_beta   90.00
_cell.angle_gamma   90.00
#
_symmetry.space_group_name_H-M   'P 1'
#
loop_
_entity.id
_entity.type
_entity.pdbx_description
1 polymer ?
#
loop_
_entity_poly.entity_id
_entity_poly.type
_entity_poly.pdbx_seq_one_letter_code
_entity_poly.pdbx_strand_id
1 'polypeptide(L)'
;MMRKVYVHGRCELKSGDPEPDYRSLFSVMEARRMGRLLKRAVWTSTEALKQAGIAVPEAVVIGTDFGCIENSESFLKALKGLEDAPLRPTHFMQSTHNTIASLIAIRLGAHGYNATYSHRGRSFESALQDAATQIALGDIDNALVGWFDEMTPDLSASLLSQGIEPKENALAVVLSANPEGALCELSF
;
A
#
# COMPACT_ATOMS: atom_id res chain seq x y z
N MET A 1 -13.18 26.81 -9.13
CA MET A 1 -13.29 26.67 -7.67
C MET A 1 -12.83 25.25 -7.34
N MET A 2 -11.87 25.06 -6.43
CA MET A 2 -11.41 23.71 -6.07
C MET A 2 -12.53 22.97 -5.36
N ARG A 3 -12.70 21.67 -5.68
CA ARG A 3 -13.68 20.80 -5.03
C ARG A 3 -13.19 20.43 -3.64
N LYS A 4 -14.11 20.20 -2.71
CA LYS A 4 -13.80 19.59 -1.43
C LYS A 4 -13.51 18.11 -1.61
N VAL A 5 -12.70 17.57 -0.72
CA VAL A 5 -12.30 16.17 -0.72
C VAL A 5 -12.74 15.52 0.59
N TYR A 6 -13.27 14.31 0.50
CA TYR A 6 -13.84 13.59 1.62
C TYR A 6 -13.25 12.20 1.74
N VAL A 7 -13.16 11.71 2.96
CA VAL A 7 -12.79 10.31 3.27
C VAL A 7 -14.05 9.47 3.34
N HIS A 8 -14.12 8.37 2.58
CA HIS A 8 -15.28 7.48 2.52
C HIS A 8 -15.04 6.09 3.11
N GLY A 9 -13.82 5.60 3.06
CA GLY A 9 -13.46 4.31 3.61
C GLY A 9 -12.07 4.34 4.23
N ARG A 10 -11.89 3.57 5.31
CA ARG A 10 -10.59 3.43 5.96
C ARG A 10 -10.46 2.02 6.54
N CYS A 11 -9.40 1.34 6.18
CA CYS A 11 -9.05 0.05 6.77
C CYS A 11 -7.57 0.01 7.13
N GLU A 12 -7.25 -0.48 8.31
CA GLU A 12 -5.88 -0.54 8.84
C GLU A 12 -5.65 -1.90 9.50
N LEU A 13 -4.46 -2.45 9.27
CA LEU A 13 -3.90 -3.57 10.03
C LEU A 13 -2.61 -3.10 10.69
N LYS A 14 -2.57 -3.13 12.01
CA LYS A 14 -1.40 -2.73 12.79
C LYS A 14 -0.44 -3.90 13.00
N SER A 15 0.75 -3.59 13.43
CA SER A 15 1.69 -4.59 13.91
C SER A 15 1.08 -5.35 15.09
N GLY A 16 1.12 -6.70 15.04
CA GLY A 16 0.52 -7.55 16.07
C GLY A 16 -0.96 -7.90 15.87
N ASP A 17 -1.67 -7.25 14.95
CA ASP A 17 -3.02 -7.66 14.60
C ASP A 17 -3.03 -9.06 13.98
N PRO A 18 -4.08 -9.88 14.26
CA PRO A 18 -4.22 -11.18 13.63
C PRO A 18 -4.35 -11.03 12.12
N GLU A 19 -3.73 -11.95 11.38
CA GLU A 19 -3.84 -11.97 9.92
C GLU A 19 -5.29 -12.28 9.49
N PRO A 20 -5.84 -11.50 8.57
CA PRO A 20 -7.16 -11.76 8.02
C PRO A 20 -7.23 -13.08 7.24
N ASP A 21 -8.44 -13.56 7.01
CA ASP A 21 -8.65 -14.66 6.07
C ASP A 21 -8.57 -14.16 4.62
N TYR A 22 -7.49 -14.49 3.96
CA TYR A 22 -7.21 -14.10 2.57
C TYR A 22 -7.83 -15.00 1.51
N ARG A 23 -8.54 -16.08 1.89
CA ARG A 23 -9.07 -17.09 0.94
C ARG A 23 -10.12 -16.54 -0.02
N SER A 24 -10.80 -15.47 0.37
CA SER A 24 -11.75 -14.77 -0.51
C SER A 24 -11.08 -13.94 -1.60
N LEU A 25 -9.80 -13.59 -1.43
CA LEU A 25 -9.05 -12.72 -2.34
C LEU A 25 -8.01 -13.46 -3.17
N PHE A 26 -7.48 -14.56 -2.65
CA PHE A 26 -6.37 -15.27 -3.27
C PHE A 26 -6.63 -16.78 -3.29
N SER A 27 -6.28 -17.42 -4.40
CA SER A 27 -6.11 -18.87 -4.42
C SER A 27 -4.95 -19.28 -3.50
N VAL A 28 -4.94 -20.54 -3.05
CA VAL A 28 -3.86 -21.07 -2.21
C VAL A 28 -2.49 -20.91 -2.87
N MET A 29 -2.42 -21.07 -4.20
CA MET A 29 -1.17 -20.97 -4.95
C MET A 29 -0.66 -19.53 -5.04
N GLU A 30 -1.54 -18.56 -5.22
CA GLU A 30 -1.22 -17.13 -5.23
C GLU A 30 -0.76 -16.67 -3.85
N ALA A 31 -1.50 -17.02 -2.80
CA ALA A 31 -1.18 -16.66 -1.42
C ALA A 31 0.21 -17.15 -0.97
N ARG A 32 0.65 -18.33 -1.47
CA ARG A 32 2.01 -18.88 -1.21
C ARG A 32 3.13 -18.09 -1.88
N ARG A 33 2.84 -17.38 -2.97
CA ARG A 33 3.82 -16.62 -3.76
C ARG A 33 3.90 -15.16 -3.37
N MET A 34 2.96 -14.69 -2.54
CA MET A 34 2.91 -13.30 -2.08
C MET A 34 3.51 -13.16 -0.69
N GLY A 35 4.33 -12.14 -0.50
CA GLY A 35 4.77 -11.68 0.80
C GLY A 35 3.59 -11.22 1.67
N ARG A 36 3.82 -11.13 2.98
CA ARG A 36 2.80 -10.72 3.95
C ARG A 36 2.27 -9.32 3.65
N LEU A 37 3.16 -8.37 3.37
CA LEU A 37 2.77 -6.99 3.05
C LEU A 37 1.82 -6.90 1.87
N LEU A 38 2.10 -7.62 0.78
CA LEU A 38 1.25 -7.60 -0.42
C LEU A 38 -0.16 -8.13 -0.14
N LYS A 39 -0.28 -9.18 0.68
CA LYS A 39 -1.60 -9.71 1.11
C LYS A 39 -2.37 -8.70 1.96
N ARG A 40 -1.70 -8.07 2.93
CA ARG A 40 -2.27 -7.02 3.78
C ARG A 40 -2.72 -5.82 2.94
N ALA A 41 -1.89 -5.38 1.98
CA ALA A 41 -2.18 -4.24 1.12
C ALA A 41 -3.43 -4.47 0.26
N VAL A 42 -3.55 -5.62 -0.39
CA VAL A 42 -4.75 -5.94 -1.19
C VAL A 42 -5.98 -6.06 -0.29
N TRP A 43 -5.86 -6.70 0.86
CA TRP A 43 -6.99 -6.90 1.77
C TRP A 43 -7.50 -5.56 2.33
N THR A 44 -6.63 -4.72 2.90
CA THR A 44 -7.03 -3.41 3.45
C THR A 44 -7.61 -2.49 2.38
N SER A 45 -7.03 -2.51 1.17
CA SER A 45 -7.54 -1.76 0.03
C SER A 45 -8.95 -2.22 -0.36
N THR A 46 -9.17 -3.53 -0.42
CA THR A 46 -10.49 -4.09 -0.74
C THR A 46 -11.53 -3.73 0.33
N GLU A 47 -11.18 -3.82 1.60
CA GLU A 47 -12.10 -3.49 2.69
C GLU A 47 -12.42 -1.98 2.75
N ALA A 48 -11.42 -1.11 2.52
CA ALA A 48 -11.66 0.33 2.44
C ALA A 48 -12.57 0.71 1.27
N LEU A 49 -12.38 0.09 0.10
CA LEU A 49 -13.23 0.30 -1.07
C LEU A 49 -14.66 -0.20 -0.86
N LYS A 50 -14.84 -1.35 -0.20
CA LYS A 50 -16.18 -1.85 0.18
C LYS A 50 -16.92 -0.86 1.09
N GLN A 51 -16.23 -0.30 2.09
CA GLN A 51 -16.81 0.73 2.97
C GLN A 51 -17.25 1.96 2.18
N ALA A 52 -16.46 2.36 1.20
CA ALA A 52 -16.75 3.50 0.33
C ALA A 52 -17.82 3.22 -0.76
N GLY A 53 -18.20 1.98 -0.96
CA GLY A 53 -19.11 1.59 -2.05
C GLY A 53 -18.52 1.74 -3.45
N ILE A 54 -17.18 1.80 -3.57
CA ILE A 54 -16.46 1.96 -4.83
C ILE A 54 -15.85 0.63 -5.24
N ALA A 55 -16.24 0.13 -6.40
CA ALA A 55 -15.75 -1.15 -6.92
C ALA A 55 -14.35 -1.03 -7.54
N VAL A 56 -14.13 0.01 -8.34
CA VAL A 56 -12.85 0.28 -9.00
C VAL A 56 -12.50 1.76 -8.83
N PRO A 57 -11.38 2.10 -8.18
CA PRO A 57 -10.98 3.49 -8.02
C PRO A 57 -10.39 4.04 -9.32
N GLU A 58 -10.55 5.35 -9.55
CA GLU A 58 -9.95 6.05 -10.70
C GLU A 58 -8.46 6.27 -10.54
N ALA A 59 -7.98 6.29 -9.31
CA ALA A 59 -6.55 6.37 -9.01
C ALA A 59 -6.17 5.41 -7.87
N VAL A 60 -4.94 4.87 -7.94
CA VAL A 60 -4.28 4.12 -6.86
C VAL A 60 -2.96 4.81 -6.55
N VAL A 61 -2.87 5.44 -5.38
CA VAL A 61 -1.71 6.23 -4.97
C VAL A 61 -1.17 5.70 -3.65
N ILE A 62 0.04 5.16 -3.67
CA ILE A 62 0.62 4.47 -2.52
C ILE A 62 1.84 5.23 -2.00
N GLY A 63 1.91 5.42 -0.69
CA GLY A 63 3.09 5.84 0.03
C GLY A 63 3.78 4.63 0.69
N THR A 64 5.09 4.51 0.52
CA THR A 64 5.90 3.49 1.18
C THR A 64 7.34 3.97 1.31
N ASP A 65 7.95 3.76 2.46
CA ASP A 65 9.35 4.13 2.68
C ASP A 65 10.29 2.96 2.36
N PHE A 66 9.88 1.74 2.65
CA PHE A 66 10.72 0.53 2.52
C PHE A 66 10.16 -0.51 1.55
N GLY A 67 8.89 -0.41 1.19
CA GLY A 67 8.23 -1.35 0.28
C GLY A 67 8.27 -2.79 0.80
N CYS A 68 8.41 -3.73 -0.12
CA CYS A 68 8.55 -5.15 0.16
C CYS A 68 10.00 -5.50 0.54
N ILE A 69 10.48 -4.97 1.68
CA ILE A 69 11.88 -5.09 2.10
C ILE A 69 12.31 -6.55 2.33
N GLU A 70 11.42 -7.42 2.80
CA GLU A 70 11.70 -8.85 2.98
C GLU A 70 12.12 -9.51 1.64
N ASN A 71 11.46 -9.15 0.54
CA ASN A 71 11.83 -9.64 -0.80
C ASN A 71 13.17 -9.08 -1.25
N SER A 72 13.46 -7.80 -0.98
CA SER A 72 14.72 -7.15 -1.30
C SER A 72 15.88 -7.79 -0.56
N GLU A 73 15.74 -8.01 0.75
CA GLU A 73 16.75 -8.67 1.57
C GLU A 73 16.98 -10.12 1.14
N SER A 74 15.90 -10.89 0.91
CA SER A 74 16.00 -12.27 0.45
C SER A 74 16.71 -12.36 -0.90
N PHE A 75 16.41 -11.47 -1.83
CA PHE A 75 17.08 -11.41 -3.12
C PHE A 75 18.57 -11.08 -2.98
N LEU A 76 18.93 -10.08 -2.16
CA LEU A 76 20.30 -9.67 -1.93
C LEU A 76 21.12 -10.74 -1.19
N LYS A 77 20.53 -11.43 -0.22
CA LYS A 77 21.18 -12.55 0.50
C LYS A 77 21.49 -13.72 -0.45
N ALA A 78 20.52 -14.10 -1.29
CA ALA A 78 20.73 -15.14 -2.30
C ALA A 78 21.77 -14.72 -3.34
N LEU A 79 21.76 -13.46 -3.81
CA LEU A 79 22.75 -12.95 -4.78
C LEU A 79 24.17 -12.98 -4.23
N LYS A 80 24.35 -12.70 -2.94
CA LYS A 80 25.66 -12.72 -2.27
C LYS A 80 26.11 -14.11 -1.85
N GLY A 81 25.32 -15.14 -2.10
CA GLY A 81 25.61 -16.52 -1.66
C GLY A 81 25.61 -16.66 -0.13
N LEU A 82 24.92 -15.78 0.59
CA LEU A 82 24.80 -15.83 2.05
C LEU A 82 23.77 -16.86 2.52
N GLU A 83 22.94 -17.33 1.65
CA GLU A 83 21.99 -18.40 1.88
C GLU A 83 22.15 -19.45 0.77
N ASP A 84 22.05 -20.73 1.10
CA ASP A 84 22.02 -21.84 0.13
C ASP A 84 20.66 -21.92 -0.59
N ALA A 85 20.15 -20.76 -1.03
CA ALA A 85 18.87 -20.64 -1.70
C ALA A 85 19.06 -20.20 -3.16
N PRO A 86 18.35 -20.81 -4.11
CA PRO A 86 18.43 -20.40 -5.50
C PRO A 86 17.83 -19.00 -5.66
N LEU A 87 18.43 -18.18 -6.54
CA LEU A 87 17.86 -16.90 -6.96
C LEU A 87 16.44 -17.09 -7.49
N ARG A 88 15.47 -16.52 -6.83
CA ARG A 88 14.07 -16.59 -7.24
C ARG A 88 13.68 -15.29 -7.95
N PRO A 89 13.30 -15.34 -9.23
CA PRO A 89 12.85 -14.15 -9.97
C PRO A 89 11.71 -13.40 -9.27
N THR A 90 10.87 -14.12 -8.53
CA THR A 90 9.74 -13.54 -7.78
C THR A 90 10.22 -12.54 -6.72
N HIS A 91 11.33 -12.80 -6.02
CA HIS A 91 11.85 -11.86 -5.02
C HIS A 91 12.30 -10.56 -5.69
N PHE A 92 12.98 -10.63 -6.84
CA PHE A 92 13.34 -9.44 -7.60
C PHE A 92 12.11 -8.68 -8.10
N MET A 93 11.15 -9.37 -8.71
CA MET A 93 9.93 -8.73 -9.23
C MET A 93 9.09 -8.06 -8.14
N GLN A 94 9.11 -8.59 -6.92
CA GLN A 94 8.34 -8.06 -5.79
C GLN A 94 9.15 -7.10 -4.89
N SER A 95 10.41 -6.82 -5.21
CA SER A 95 11.26 -5.95 -4.39
C SER A 95 11.09 -4.46 -4.67
N THR A 96 10.46 -4.09 -5.79
CA THR A 96 10.32 -2.67 -6.17
C THR A 96 9.16 -2.01 -5.41
N HIS A 97 9.32 -0.73 -5.05
CA HIS A 97 8.31 0.01 -4.27
C HIS A 97 6.94 0.08 -4.95
N ASN A 98 6.91 0.19 -6.28
CA ASN A 98 5.67 0.25 -7.06
C ASN A 98 4.92 -1.10 -7.18
N THR A 99 5.52 -2.20 -6.75
CA THR A 99 4.86 -3.52 -6.77
C THR A 99 3.52 -3.50 -6.04
N ILE A 100 3.44 -2.79 -4.92
CA ILE A 100 2.22 -2.71 -4.09
C ILE A 100 1.09 -2.06 -4.89
N ALA A 101 1.33 -0.85 -5.42
CA ALA A 101 0.34 -0.10 -6.20
C ALA A 101 -0.09 -0.87 -7.46
N SER A 102 0.88 -1.45 -8.17
CA SER A 102 0.63 -2.24 -9.39
C SER A 102 -0.21 -3.49 -9.11
N LEU A 103 0.11 -4.23 -8.04
CA LEU A 103 -0.65 -5.42 -7.66
C LEU A 103 -2.10 -5.07 -7.29
N ILE A 104 -2.31 -4.02 -6.51
CA ILE A 104 -3.66 -3.54 -6.15
C ILE A 104 -4.43 -3.17 -7.42
N ALA A 105 -3.84 -2.38 -8.32
CA ALA A 105 -4.48 -1.97 -9.57
C ALA A 105 -4.87 -3.17 -10.45
N ILE A 106 -3.96 -4.13 -10.63
CA ILE A 106 -4.23 -5.36 -11.40
C ILE A 106 -5.38 -6.16 -10.79
N ARG A 107 -5.41 -6.29 -9.45
CA ARG A 107 -6.46 -7.03 -8.74
C ARG A 107 -7.84 -6.38 -8.84
N LEU A 108 -7.87 -5.07 -8.83
CA LEU A 108 -9.11 -4.29 -8.91
C LEU A 108 -9.55 -4.01 -10.35
N GLY A 109 -8.72 -4.33 -11.36
CA GLY A 109 -8.96 -3.91 -12.74
C GLY A 109 -8.91 -2.39 -12.91
N ALA A 110 -8.16 -1.68 -12.06
CA ALA A 110 -8.00 -0.24 -12.14
C ALA A 110 -6.97 0.12 -13.21
N HIS A 111 -7.38 0.87 -14.22
CA HIS A 111 -6.58 1.27 -15.37
C HIS A 111 -6.23 2.77 -15.38
N GLY A 112 -6.65 3.49 -14.34
CA GLY A 112 -6.42 4.92 -14.21
C GLY A 112 -5.04 5.27 -13.65
N TYR A 113 -4.94 6.41 -13.01
CA TYR A 113 -3.69 6.92 -12.45
C TYR A 113 -3.13 5.96 -11.39
N ASN A 114 -1.83 5.65 -11.49
CA ASN A 114 -1.14 4.77 -10.54
C ASN A 114 0.23 5.36 -10.18
N ALA A 115 0.42 5.73 -8.93
CA ALA A 115 1.65 6.34 -8.45
C ALA A 115 2.12 5.74 -7.12
N THR A 116 3.43 5.78 -6.91
CA THR A 116 4.05 5.35 -5.66
C THR A 116 5.04 6.41 -5.20
N TYR A 117 4.87 6.84 -3.96
CA TYR A 117 5.71 7.82 -3.29
C TYR A 117 6.62 7.15 -2.28
N SER A 118 7.93 7.45 -2.37
CA SER A 118 8.92 7.11 -1.35
C SER A 118 9.64 8.39 -0.94
N HIS A 119 9.29 8.95 0.23
CA HIS A 119 9.68 10.28 0.66
C HIS A 119 10.04 10.35 2.15
N ARG A 120 11.02 9.54 2.58
CA ARG A 120 11.69 9.63 3.89
C ARG A 120 10.75 9.94 5.08
N GLY A 121 9.82 9.04 5.37
CA GLY A 121 8.85 9.17 6.47
C GLY A 121 7.66 10.08 6.18
N ARG A 122 7.56 10.64 4.97
CA ARG A 122 6.42 11.45 4.49
C ARG A 122 5.74 10.87 3.26
N SER A 123 5.95 9.59 3.02
CA SER A 123 5.46 8.91 1.83
C SER A 123 3.93 8.88 1.76
N PHE A 124 3.29 8.63 2.90
CA PHE A 124 1.82 8.63 2.98
C PHE A 124 1.22 10.02 2.76
N GLU A 125 1.78 11.05 3.41
CA GLU A 125 1.33 12.43 3.24
C GLU A 125 1.47 12.90 1.79
N SER A 126 2.57 12.52 1.12
CA SER A 126 2.79 12.84 -0.29
C SER A 126 1.76 12.16 -1.19
N ALA A 127 1.46 10.88 -0.95
CA ALA A 127 0.43 10.14 -1.67
C ALA A 127 -0.97 10.72 -1.43
N LEU A 128 -1.28 11.07 -0.19
CA LEU A 128 -2.55 11.67 0.20
C LEU A 128 -2.75 13.03 -0.45
N GLN A 129 -1.71 13.87 -0.43
CA GLN A 129 -1.75 15.21 -1.03
C GLN A 129 -1.91 15.16 -2.55
N ASP A 130 -1.21 14.25 -3.24
CA ASP A 130 -1.35 14.07 -4.69
C ASP A 130 -2.78 13.69 -5.06
N ALA A 131 -3.31 12.60 -4.48
CA ALA A 131 -4.66 12.13 -4.75
C ALA A 131 -5.72 13.21 -4.45
N ALA A 132 -5.60 13.89 -3.30
CA ALA A 132 -6.53 14.96 -2.94
C ALA A 132 -6.45 16.16 -3.88
N THR A 133 -5.25 16.51 -4.36
CA THR A 133 -5.06 17.59 -5.34
C THR A 133 -5.76 17.27 -6.65
N GLN A 134 -5.60 16.06 -7.19
CA GLN A 134 -6.26 15.63 -8.43
C GLN A 134 -7.79 15.64 -8.30
N ILE A 135 -8.32 15.18 -7.15
CA ILE A 135 -9.75 15.24 -6.87
C ILE A 135 -10.22 16.72 -6.78
N ALA A 136 -9.48 17.57 -6.06
CA ALA A 136 -9.83 18.98 -5.90
C ALA A 136 -9.81 19.76 -7.22
N LEU A 137 -8.89 19.43 -8.13
CA LEU A 137 -8.81 20.03 -9.47
C LEU A 137 -9.90 19.50 -10.42
N GLY A 138 -10.45 18.33 -10.14
CA GLY A 138 -11.47 17.70 -10.97
C GLY A 138 -10.92 16.77 -12.04
N ASP A 139 -9.67 16.35 -11.91
CA ASP A 139 -9.04 15.41 -12.82
C ASP A 139 -9.55 13.98 -12.60
N ILE A 140 -9.91 13.65 -11.35
CA ILE A 140 -10.53 12.39 -10.93
C ILE A 140 -11.64 12.67 -9.91
N ASP A 141 -12.56 11.74 -9.74
CA ASP A 141 -13.65 11.83 -8.74
C ASP A 141 -13.36 11.05 -7.46
N ASN A 142 -12.51 10.03 -7.53
CA ASN A 142 -12.15 9.21 -6.38
C ASN A 142 -10.76 8.60 -6.51
N ALA A 143 -10.16 8.25 -5.37
CA ALA A 143 -8.84 7.61 -5.30
C ALA A 143 -8.74 6.65 -4.12
N LEU A 144 -8.03 5.56 -4.32
CA LEU A 144 -7.50 4.71 -3.24
C LEU A 144 -6.10 5.20 -2.88
N VAL A 145 -5.90 5.57 -1.63
CA VAL A 145 -4.60 5.97 -1.08
C VAL A 145 -4.17 4.95 -0.04
N GLY A 146 -2.92 4.50 -0.10
CA GLY A 146 -2.41 3.51 0.84
C GLY A 146 -1.08 3.90 1.48
N TRP A 147 -0.83 3.36 2.67
CA TRP A 147 0.47 3.41 3.35
C TRP A 147 0.87 2.00 3.77
N PHE A 148 1.91 1.48 3.13
CA PHE A 148 2.30 0.07 3.26
C PHE A 148 3.80 -0.06 3.45
N ASP A 149 4.21 -0.50 4.64
CA ASP A 149 5.59 -0.81 4.97
C ASP A 149 5.64 -2.07 5.82
N GLU A 150 6.61 -2.93 5.57
CA GLU A 150 6.93 -4.07 6.41
C GLU A 150 8.29 -3.89 7.07
N MET A 151 8.48 -4.59 8.19
CA MET A 151 9.73 -4.56 8.94
C MET A 151 10.35 -5.95 8.97
N THR A 152 11.66 -6.00 8.71
CA THR A 152 12.49 -7.17 8.95
C THR A 152 13.33 -6.96 10.21
N PRO A 153 13.87 -8.02 10.81
CA PRO A 153 14.80 -7.88 11.94
C PRO A 153 16.03 -7.04 11.59
N ASP A 154 16.59 -7.21 10.38
CA ASP A 154 17.78 -6.51 9.93
C ASP A 154 17.51 -5.00 9.76
N LEU A 155 16.40 -4.65 9.09
CA LEU A 155 15.96 -3.26 8.94
C LEU A 155 15.64 -2.64 10.30
N SER A 156 14.90 -3.34 11.16
CA SER A 156 14.55 -2.84 12.50
C SER A 156 15.78 -2.53 13.34
N ALA A 157 16.77 -3.42 13.34
CA ALA A 157 18.03 -3.18 14.04
C ALA A 157 18.78 -1.96 13.47
N SER A 158 18.80 -1.81 12.15
CA SER A 158 19.41 -0.66 11.48
C SER A 158 18.75 0.66 11.85
N LEU A 159 17.40 0.72 11.84
CA LEU A 159 16.63 1.91 12.20
C LEU A 159 16.86 2.30 13.67
N LEU A 160 16.78 1.32 14.57
CA LEU A 160 17.00 1.54 16.01
C LEU A 160 18.41 2.09 16.28
N SER A 161 19.44 1.62 15.55
CA SER A 161 20.82 2.14 15.67
C SER A 161 20.94 3.60 15.27
N GLN A 162 19.99 4.11 14.47
CA GLN A 162 19.90 5.51 14.04
C GLN A 162 18.90 6.34 14.88
N GLY A 163 18.33 5.76 15.94
CA GLY A 163 17.34 6.42 16.78
C GLY A 163 15.96 6.55 16.12
N ILE A 164 15.68 5.76 15.08
CA ILE A 164 14.42 5.74 14.35
C ILE A 164 13.60 4.54 14.85
N GLU A 165 12.36 4.79 15.26
CA GLU A 165 11.45 3.74 15.69
C GLU A 165 10.91 2.97 14.47
N PRO A 166 11.10 1.63 14.39
CA PRO A 166 10.56 0.81 13.30
C PRO A 166 9.02 0.79 13.35
N LYS A 167 8.38 1.05 12.19
CA LYS A 167 6.91 1.03 12.08
C LYS A 167 6.48 0.21 10.89
N GLU A 168 5.65 -0.79 11.16
CA GLU A 168 4.95 -1.56 10.15
C GLU A 168 3.57 -0.95 9.90
N ASN A 169 3.21 -0.72 8.64
CA ASN A 169 1.96 -0.09 8.27
C ASN A 169 1.24 -0.89 7.19
N ALA A 170 -0.06 -1.03 7.33
CA ALA A 170 -0.95 -1.50 6.29
C ALA A 170 -2.28 -0.73 6.40
N LEU A 171 -2.29 0.48 5.88
CA LEU A 171 -3.42 1.41 5.90
C LEU A 171 -3.88 1.70 4.48
N ALA A 172 -5.18 1.62 4.24
CA ALA A 172 -5.84 2.08 3.04
C ALA A 172 -6.94 3.08 3.38
N VAL A 173 -7.04 4.15 2.59
CA VAL A 173 -8.03 5.21 2.70
C VAL A 173 -8.62 5.47 1.32
N VAL A 174 -9.93 5.66 1.24
CA VAL A 174 -10.61 6.02 0.00
C VAL A 174 -11.06 7.47 0.08
N LEU A 175 -10.63 8.26 -0.89
CA LEU A 175 -11.00 9.66 -1.06
C LEU A 175 -12.02 9.82 -2.18
N SER A 176 -12.93 10.78 -2.04
CA SER A 176 -13.88 11.15 -3.10
C SER A 176 -14.28 12.62 -3.03
N ALA A 177 -14.74 13.16 -4.17
CA ALA A 177 -15.38 14.48 -4.26
C ALA A 177 -16.83 14.49 -3.75
N ASN A 178 -17.46 13.33 -3.60
CA ASN A 178 -18.85 13.21 -3.12
C ASN A 178 -18.92 13.43 -1.61
N PRO A 179 -19.75 14.35 -1.08
CA PRO A 179 -19.95 14.52 0.35
C PRO A 179 -20.87 13.46 0.98
N GLU A 180 -21.67 12.75 0.20
CA GLU A 180 -22.69 11.82 0.69
C GLU A 180 -22.05 10.52 1.20
N GLY A 181 -22.32 10.16 2.45
CA GLY A 181 -21.76 8.97 3.10
C GLY A 181 -20.30 9.14 3.55
N ALA A 182 -19.75 10.36 3.51
CA ALA A 182 -18.38 10.63 3.94
C ALA A 182 -18.18 10.43 5.45
N LEU A 183 -17.04 9.89 5.84
CA LEU A 183 -16.61 9.78 7.24
C LEU A 183 -16.17 11.13 7.78
N CYS A 184 -15.45 11.91 6.99
CA CYS A 184 -15.03 13.27 7.31
C CYS A 184 -14.61 14.03 6.04
N GLU A 185 -14.56 15.37 6.13
CA GLU A 185 -13.91 16.23 5.12
C GLU A 185 -12.39 16.24 5.36
N LEU A 186 -11.62 16.13 4.31
CA LEU A 186 -10.16 16.24 4.36
C LEU A 186 -9.77 17.71 4.24
N SER A 187 -9.07 18.23 5.25
CA SER A 187 -8.51 19.59 5.24
C SER A 187 -6.99 19.55 5.35
N PHE A 188 -6.31 20.35 4.55
CA PHE A 188 -4.86 20.52 4.52
C PHE A 188 -4.44 21.87 5.08
#